data_1026bf969ae80508d532b25730b1b295
#
_entry.id   1026bf969ae80508d532b25730b1b295
#
_cell.length_a   1.000
_cell.length_b   1.000
_cell.length_c   1.000
_cell.angle_alpha   90.00
_cell.angle_beta   90.00
_cell.angle_gamma   90.00
#
_symmetry.space_group_name_H-M   'P 1'
#
loop_
_entity.id
_entity.type
_entity.pdbx_description
1 polymer ?
#
loop_
_entity_poly.entity_id
_entity_poly.type
_entity_poly.pdbx_seq_one_letter_code
_entity_poly.pdbx_strand_id
1 'polypeptide(L)'
;MATKLHFLLLLFAFFGLASCKTHQLIHSSAPGNELFKVAILYPNGEGKTFDMDYYEKTHMPMVAGLLGSNLQFYEIDKGIAGRTPADPIPYLAVGYFYVKNIAAYNKAIAENRDAVVNDIKNYTNIQPVIQVSEVRKIGLNAAK
;
A
#
# COMPACT_ATOMS: atom_id res chain seq x y z
N MET A 1 -66.44 35.81 44.02
CA MET A 1 -66.16 35.43 42.65
C MET A 1 -64.68 35.02 42.58
N ALA A 2 -64.42 33.73 42.50
CA ALA A 2 -63.08 33.20 42.58
C ALA A 2 -62.66 32.64 41.15
N THR A 3 -61.70 33.24 40.59
CA THR A 3 -61.08 32.75 39.30
C THR A 3 -59.87 31.92 39.64
N LYS A 4 -59.94 30.61 39.35
CA LYS A 4 -58.85 29.65 39.51
C LYS A 4 -57.90 29.77 38.34
N LEU A 5 -56.64 30.15 38.62
CA LEU A 5 -55.56 30.15 37.69
C LEU A 5 -54.92 28.77 37.64
N HIS A 6 -55.06 28.07 36.49
CA HIS A 6 -54.41 26.77 36.27
C HIS A 6 -52.98 26.99 35.77
N PHE A 7 -52.03 26.56 36.59
CA PHE A 7 -50.60 26.54 36.25
C PHE A 7 -50.30 25.27 35.47
N LEU A 8 -50.13 25.40 34.13
CA LEU A 8 -49.76 24.31 33.25
C LEU A 8 -48.26 24.11 33.25
N LEU A 9 -47.78 23.07 33.92
CA LEU A 9 -46.39 22.67 33.98
C LEU A 9 -46.01 21.99 32.65
N LEU A 10 -45.27 22.67 31.77
CA LEU A 10 -44.69 22.10 30.55
C LEU A 10 -43.39 21.37 30.91
N LEU A 11 -43.48 20.03 30.94
CA LEU A 11 -42.35 19.13 31.11
C LEU A 11 -41.61 19.03 29.77
N PHE A 12 -40.49 19.72 29.60
CA PHE A 12 -39.59 19.57 28.46
C PHE A 12 -38.77 18.27 28.62
N ALA A 13 -39.21 17.23 27.95
CA ALA A 13 -38.41 16.01 27.82
C ALA A 13 -37.24 16.24 26.85
N PHE A 14 -36.03 16.37 27.42
CA PHE A 14 -34.79 16.41 26.65
C PHE A 14 -34.50 14.99 26.08
N PHE A 15 -34.87 14.77 24.83
CA PHE A 15 -34.47 13.57 24.12
C PHE A 15 -33.01 13.75 23.72
N GLY A 16 -32.09 13.16 24.47
CA GLY A 16 -30.67 13.07 24.14
C GLY A 16 -30.48 12.16 22.93
N LEU A 17 -30.20 12.77 21.79
CA LEU A 17 -29.75 12.03 20.60
C LEU A 17 -28.33 11.49 20.88
N ALA A 18 -28.27 10.24 21.35
CA ALA A 18 -27.03 9.48 21.36
C ALA A 18 -26.61 9.24 19.90
N SER A 19 -25.72 10.10 19.41
CA SER A 19 -25.07 9.92 18.10
C SER A 19 -24.16 8.70 18.19
N CYS A 20 -24.68 7.55 17.84
CA CYS A 20 -23.93 6.33 17.63
C CYS A 20 -23.04 6.58 16.37
N LYS A 21 -21.76 6.95 16.57
CA LYS A 21 -20.78 6.92 15.48
C LYS A 21 -20.57 5.47 15.09
N THR A 22 -21.34 5.01 14.12
CA THR A 22 -21.08 3.76 13.43
C THR A 22 -19.70 3.86 12.77
N HIS A 23 -18.75 3.12 13.30
CA HIS A 23 -17.46 2.87 12.67
C HIS A 23 -17.75 2.11 11.38
N GLN A 24 -17.91 2.84 10.28
CA GLN A 24 -17.95 2.25 8.97
C GLN A 24 -16.57 1.70 8.67
N LEU A 25 -16.39 0.39 8.88
CA LEU A 25 -15.35 -0.36 8.23
C LEU A 25 -15.53 -0.14 6.73
N ILE A 26 -14.61 0.60 6.13
CA ILE A 26 -14.61 0.82 4.68
C ILE A 26 -14.33 -0.54 4.05
N HIS A 27 -15.37 -1.34 3.83
CA HIS A 27 -15.38 -2.43 2.88
C HIS A 27 -15.54 -1.77 1.51
N SER A 28 -14.45 -1.23 0.97
CA SER A 28 -14.43 -0.76 -0.40
C SER A 28 -14.24 -1.96 -1.32
N SER A 29 -15.30 -2.70 -1.54
CA SER A 29 -15.43 -3.57 -2.70
C SER A 29 -16.49 -2.98 -3.61
N ALA A 30 -16.24 -1.76 -4.10
CA ALA A 30 -16.93 -1.28 -5.29
C ALA A 30 -16.31 -1.98 -6.51
N PRO A 31 -17.09 -2.50 -7.47
CA PRO A 31 -16.54 -3.00 -8.72
C PRO A 31 -15.84 -1.85 -9.44
N GLY A 32 -14.49 -1.91 -9.51
CA GLY A 32 -13.65 -0.91 -10.16
C GLY A 32 -12.46 -0.40 -9.36
N ASN A 33 -12.29 -0.74 -8.09
CA ASN A 33 -11.14 -0.32 -7.27
C ASN A 33 -10.28 -1.53 -6.83
N GLU A 34 -10.07 -2.49 -7.73
CA GLU A 34 -9.07 -3.54 -7.50
C GLU A 34 -7.68 -2.89 -7.46
N LEU A 35 -6.93 -3.19 -6.42
CA LEU A 35 -5.54 -2.77 -6.26
C LEU A 35 -4.67 -4.02 -6.36
N PHE A 36 -3.75 -4.01 -7.30
CA PHE A 36 -2.76 -5.07 -7.45
C PHE A 36 -1.43 -4.61 -6.90
N LYS A 37 -0.73 -5.53 -6.26
CA LYS A 37 0.63 -5.31 -5.77
C LYS A 37 1.58 -6.24 -6.50
N VAL A 38 2.60 -5.66 -7.12
CA VAL A 38 3.74 -6.38 -7.70
C VAL A 38 4.91 -6.23 -6.75
N ALA A 39 5.34 -7.33 -6.15
CA ALA A 39 6.50 -7.38 -5.26
C ALA A 39 7.71 -7.91 -6.04
N ILE A 40 8.82 -7.18 -5.99
CA ILE A 40 10.11 -7.53 -6.59
C ILE A 40 11.08 -7.77 -5.45
N LEU A 41 11.40 -9.04 -5.18
CA LEU A 41 12.18 -9.48 -4.03
C LEU A 41 13.59 -9.82 -4.48
N TYR A 42 14.61 -9.28 -3.80
CA TYR A 42 16.02 -9.53 -4.07
C TYR A 42 16.61 -10.41 -2.97
N PRO A 43 16.64 -11.75 -3.17
CA PRO A 43 17.10 -12.69 -2.15
C PRO A 43 18.56 -12.41 -1.75
N ASN A 44 18.79 -12.43 -0.42
CA ASN A 44 20.15 -12.39 0.10
C ASN A 44 20.87 -13.74 -0.11
N GLY A 45 22.19 -13.72 -0.11
CA GLY A 45 23.03 -14.91 -0.25
C GLY A 45 24.50 -14.55 -0.34
N GLU A 46 25.36 -15.57 -0.31
CA GLU A 46 26.79 -15.38 -0.44
C GLU A 46 27.15 -14.69 -1.77
N GLY A 47 27.99 -13.68 -1.71
CA GLY A 47 28.44 -12.88 -2.87
C GLY A 47 27.37 -12.01 -3.51
N LYS A 48 26.19 -11.86 -2.90
CA LYS A 48 25.13 -10.97 -3.41
C LYS A 48 25.40 -9.52 -3.02
N THR A 49 25.16 -8.62 -3.98
CA THR A 49 25.34 -7.18 -3.79
C THR A 49 24.11 -6.41 -4.24
N PHE A 50 23.85 -5.28 -3.58
CA PHE A 50 22.72 -4.41 -3.91
C PHE A 50 23.07 -2.94 -3.62
N ASP A 51 22.97 -2.08 -4.63
CA ASP A 51 23.11 -0.63 -4.49
C ASP A 51 21.73 0.01 -4.25
N MET A 52 21.43 0.28 -2.97
CA MET A 52 20.17 0.91 -2.58
C MET A 52 20.03 2.32 -3.13
N ASP A 53 21.11 3.09 -3.18
CA ASP A 53 21.10 4.48 -3.65
C ASP A 53 20.71 4.56 -5.11
N TYR A 54 21.31 3.71 -5.95
CA TYR A 54 20.94 3.63 -7.37
C TYR A 54 19.49 3.17 -7.53
N TYR A 55 19.09 2.12 -6.79
CA TYR A 55 17.75 1.57 -6.84
C TYR A 55 16.67 2.61 -6.50
N GLU A 56 16.87 3.35 -5.40
CA GLU A 56 15.93 4.37 -4.93
C GLU A 56 15.88 5.59 -5.84
N LYS A 57 17.04 6.05 -6.34
CA LYS A 57 17.16 7.32 -7.04
C LYS A 57 17.03 7.21 -8.56
N THR A 58 17.24 6.01 -9.12
CA THR A 58 17.29 5.81 -10.57
C THR A 58 16.34 4.73 -11.05
N HIS A 59 16.51 3.47 -10.61
CA HIS A 59 15.75 2.36 -11.15
C HIS A 59 14.25 2.46 -10.86
N MET A 60 13.87 2.58 -9.58
CA MET A 60 12.45 2.61 -9.18
C MET A 60 11.69 3.81 -9.75
N PRO A 61 12.23 5.05 -9.74
CA PRO A 61 11.58 6.18 -10.40
C PRO A 61 11.44 6.01 -11.92
N MET A 62 12.44 5.42 -12.58
CA MET A 62 12.38 5.11 -14.01
C MET A 62 11.22 4.17 -14.31
N VAL A 63 11.13 3.03 -13.60
CA VAL A 63 10.02 2.07 -13.78
C VAL A 63 8.68 2.70 -13.42
N ALA A 64 8.59 3.47 -12.33
CA ALA A 64 7.39 4.20 -11.95
C ALA A 64 6.88 5.13 -13.07
N GLY A 65 7.81 5.82 -13.74
CA GLY A 65 7.50 6.67 -14.90
C GLY A 65 6.88 5.90 -16.06
N LEU A 66 7.34 4.68 -16.35
CA LEU A 66 6.80 3.82 -17.40
C LEU A 66 5.37 3.36 -17.10
N LEU A 67 5.00 3.21 -15.82
CA LEU A 67 3.66 2.79 -15.41
C LEU A 67 2.63 3.93 -15.48
N GLY A 68 3.05 5.18 -15.46
CA GLY A 68 2.22 6.37 -15.65
C GLY A 68 0.99 6.38 -14.73
N SER A 69 -0.19 6.68 -15.28
CA SER A 69 -1.45 6.79 -14.52
C SER A 69 -1.97 5.44 -13.97
N ASN A 70 -1.42 4.32 -14.40
CA ASN A 70 -1.73 3.00 -13.84
C ASN A 70 -1.14 2.81 -12.44
N LEU A 71 0.00 3.46 -12.15
CA LEU A 71 0.64 3.44 -10.83
C LEU A 71 -0.20 4.22 -9.82
N GLN A 72 -0.41 3.66 -8.62
CA GLN A 72 -0.97 4.37 -7.49
C GLN A 72 0.15 4.93 -6.61
N PHE A 73 1.06 4.09 -6.21
CA PHE A 73 2.29 4.41 -5.47
C PHE A 73 3.25 3.23 -5.57
N TYR A 74 4.47 3.45 -5.12
CA TYR A 74 5.46 2.40 -4.95
C TYR A 74 6.13 2.52 -3.58
N GLU A 75 6.69 1.41 -3.10
CA GLU A 75 7.44 1.32 -1.85
C GLU A 75 8.76 0.64 -2.12
N ILE A 76 9.76 0.96 -1.30
CA ILE A 76 11.07 0.33 -1.32
C ILE A 76 11.45 -0.02 0.11
N ASP A 77 11.70 -1.30 0.35
CA ASP A 77 12.16 -1.80 1.63
C ASP A 77 13.63 -2.21 1.54
N LYS A 78 14.42 -1.80 2.53
CA LYS A 78 15.76 -2.32 2.78
C LYS A 78 15.70 -3.36 3.88
N GLY A 79 16.21 -4.56 3.62
CA GLY A 79 16.34 -5.58 4.64
C GLY A 79 17.26 -5.14 5.78
N ILE A 80 16.81 -5.30 7.03
CA ILE A 80 17.58 -4.92 8.23
C ILE A 80 17.81 -6.08 9.19
N ALA A 81 16.93 -7.09 9.21
CA ALA A 81 17.03 -8.29 10.05
C ALA A 81 16.15 -9.40 9.49
N GLY A 82 16.40 -10.63 9.94
CA GLY A 82 15.48 -11.76 9.78
C GLY A 82 14.39 -11.74 10.88
N ARG A 83 13.89 -12.91 11.23
CA ARG A 83 12.86 -13.07 12.27
C ARG A 83 13.34 -12.60 13.64
N THR A 84 14.61 -12.82 13.92
CA THR A 84 15.30 -12.31 15.11
C THR A 84 16.51 -11.49 14.69
N PRO A 85 17.07 -10.63 15.56
CA PRO A 85 18.28 -9.86 15.23
C PRO A 85 19.50 -10.71 14.86
N ALA A 86 19.52 -11.99 15.25
CA ALA A 86 20.60 -12.93 14.94
C ALA A 86 20.40 -13.66 13.60
N ASP A 87 19.20 -13.62 13.04
CA ASP A 87 18.90 -14.30 11.78
C ASP A 87 19.42 -13.49 10.59
N PRO A 88 19.91 -14.15 9.54
CA PRO A 88 20.30 -13.47 8.32
C PRO A 88 19.10 -12.78 7.67
N ILE A 89 19.34 -11.65 7.04
CA ILE A 89 18.35 -10.95 6.23
C ILE A 89 17.94 -11.86 5.06
N PRO A 90 16.65 -12.18 4.87
CA PRO A 90 16.22 -13.05 3.78
C PRO A 90 16.27 -12.35 2.41
N TYR A 91 16.01 -11.04 2.37
CA TYR A 91 16.07 -10.20 1.18
C TYR A 91 16.87 -8.94 1.47
N LEU A 92 17.79 -8.57 0.55
CA LEU A 92 18.55 -7.32 0.67
C LEU A 92 17.65 -6.11 0.44
N ALA A 93 16.73 -6.22 -0.51
CA ALA A 93 15.73 -5.22 -0.82
C ALA A 93 14.42 -5.88 -1.30
N VAL A 94 13.32 -5.15 -1.16
CA VAL A 94 12.04 -5.46 -1.81
C VAL A 94 11.48 -4.18 -2.39
N GLY A 95 11.12 -4.19 -3.67
CA GLY A 95 10.36 -3.12 -4.31
C GLY A 95 8.90 -3.53 -4.49
N TYR A 96 7.98 -2.57 -4.35
CA TYR A 96 6.57 -2.81 -4.60
C TYR A 96 6.00 -1.76 -5.52
N PHE A 97 5.24 -2.19 -6.53
CA PHE A 97 4.38 -1.30 -7.31
C PHE A 97 2.93 -1.63 -7.03
N TYR A 98 2.15 -0.63 -6.67
CA TYR A 98 0.72 -0.74 -6.48
C TYR A 98 0.02 -0.15 -7.70
N VAL A 99 -0.71 -0.99 -8.44
CA VAL A 99 -1.27 -0.63 -9.75
C VAL A 99 -2.78 -0.92 -9.82
N LYS A 100 -3.49 -0.15 -10.64
CA LYS A 100 -4.94 -0.29 -10.84
C LYS A 100 -5.29 -1.48 -11.73
N ASN A 101 -4.40 -1.80 -12.68
CA ASN A 101 -4.65 -2.81 -13.72
C ASN A 101 -3.39 -3.58 -14.02
N ILE A 102 -3.42 -4.90 -13.79
CA ILE A 102 -2.25 -5.76 -13.98
C ILE A 102 -1.93 -5.99 -15.48
N ALA A 103 -2.92 -6.00 -16.35
CA ALA A 103 -2.67 -6.15 -17.78
C ALA A 103 -1.96 -4.91 -18.35
N ALA A 104 -2.32 -3.70 -17.88
CA ALA A 104 -1.63 -2.47 -18.25
C ALA A 104 -0.19 -2.44 -17.70
N TYR A 105 0.04 -2.93 -16.46
CA TYR A 105 1.38 -3.13 -15.92
C TYR A 105 2.21 -4.06 -16.80
N ASN A 106 1.69 -5.26 -17.10
CA ASN A 106 2.39 -6.25 -17.92
C ASN A 106 2.74 -5.69 -19.30
N LYS A 107 1.82 -4.93 -19.92
CA LYS A 107 2.05 -4.29 -21.21
C LYS A 107 3.18 -3.26 -21.12
N ALA A 108 3.15 -2.36 -20.14
CA ALA A 108 4.17 -1.32 -19.96
C ALA A 108 5.57 -1.93 -19.75
N ILE A 109 5.67 -2.98 -18.92
CA ILE A 109 6.95 -3.69 -18.71
C ILE A 109 7.42 -4.42 -19.96
N ALA A 110 6.51 -5.07 -20.71
CA ALA A 110 6.87 -5.78 -21.93
C ALA A 110 7.39 -4.82 -23.02
N GLU A 111 6.74 -3.67 -23.20
CA GLU A 111 7.12 -2.64 -24.18
C GLU A 111 8.47 -1.97 -23.84
N ASN A 112 8.86 -1.97 -22.56
CA ASN A 112 10.07 -1.33 -22.06
C ASN A 112 11.06 -2.35 -21.44
N ARG A 113 10.92 -3.62 -21.81
CA ARG A 113 11.65 -4.74 -21.20
C ARG A 113 13.15 -4.51 -21.17
N ASP A 114 13.72 -4.05 -22.28
CA ASP A 114 15.16 -3.87 -22.38
C ASP A 114 15.69 -2.78 -21.45
N ALA A 115 14.95 -1.69 -21.31
CA ALA A 115 15.31 -0.62 -20.38
C ALA A 115 15.26 -1.12 -18.93
N VAL A 116 14.21 -1.87 -18.55
CA VAL A 116 14.01 -2.37 -17.18
C VAL A 116 15.02 -3.47 -16.85
N VAL A 117 15.18 -4.48 -17.73
CA VAL A 117 16.01 -5.67 -17.44
C VAL A 117 17.50 -5.36 -17.54
N ASN A 118 17.92 -4.56 -18.52
CA ASN A 118 19.34 -4.24 -18.70
C ASN A 118 19.86 -3.29 -17.61
N ASP A 119 18.97 -2.56 -16.94
CA ASP A 119 19.33 -1.67 -15.85
C ASP A 119 19.64 -2.43 -14.55
N ILE A 120 19.10 -3.65 -14.35
CA ILE A 120 19.31 -4.46 -13.14
C ILE A 120 20.80 -4.60 -12.79
N LYS A 121 21.64 -4.86 -13.76
CA LYS A 121 23.10 -5.03 -13.57
C LYS A 121 23.82 -3.79 -13.00
N ASN A 122 23.19 -2.62 -13.06
CA ASN A 122 23.76 -1.37 -12.58
C ASN A 122 23.66 -1.24 -11.04
N TYR A 123 22.76 -2.00 -10.40
CA TYR A 123 22.59 -1.94 -8.95
C TYR A 123 22.68 -3.30 -8.23
N THR A 124 22.60 -4.43 -8.98
CA THR A 124 22.65 -5.73 -8.31
C THR A 124 23.12 -6.86 -9.25
N ASN A 125 23.67 -7.90 -8.63
CA ASN A 125 23.94 -9.18 -9.27
C ASN A 125 22.88 -10.25 -8.95
N ILE A 126 21.74 -9.83 -8.36
CA ILE A 126 20.68 -10.75 -7.93
C ILE A 126 19.62 -10.85 -9.01
N GLN A 127 19.24 -12.09 -9.36
CA GLN A 127 18.01 -12.33 -10.13
C GLN A 127 16.82 -12.14 -9.18
N PRO A 128 15.92 -11.16 -9.38
CA PRO A 128 14.78 -10.96 -8.49
C PRO A 128 13.73 -12.05 -8.63
N VAL A 129 13.02 -12.29 -7.53
CA VAL A 129 11.77 -13.06 -7.52
C VAL A 129 10.61 -12.08 -7.58
N ILE A 130 9.64 -12.35 -8.46
CA ILE A 130 8.48 -11.44 -8.65
C ILE A 130 7.20 -12.17 -8.23
N GLN A 131 6.39 -11.48 -7.42
CA GLN A 131 5.05 -11.92 -7.07
C GLN A 131 4.03 -10.84 -7.40
N VAL A 132 2.95 -11.25 -8.07
CA VAL A 132 1.77 -10.41 -8.29
C VAL A 132 0.67 -10.85 -7.34
N SER A 133 0.03 -9.89 -6.66
CA SER A 133 -1.02 -10.16 -5.68
C SER A 133 -2.18 -9.17 -5.88
N GLU A 134 -3.39 -9.64 -5.66
CA GLU A 134 -4.54 -8.77 -5.43
C GLU A 134 -4.53 -8.30 -3.97
N VAL A 135 -4.66 -7.00 -3.73
CA VAL A 135 -4.72 -6.46 -2.36
C VAL A 135 -6.12 -6.68 -1.81
N ARG A 136 -6.27 -7.64 -0.92
CA ARG A 136 -7.57 -8.03 -0.33
C ARG A 136 -8.06 -7.09 0.76
N LYS A 137 -7.13 -6.47 1.49
CA LYS A 137 -7.46 -5.58 2.61
C LYS A 137 -6.27 -4.71 2.99
N ILE A 138 -6.53 -3.45 3.21
CA ILE A 138 -5.62 -2.51 3.86
C ILE A 138 -6.25 -2.16 5.21
N GLY A 139 -5.59 -2.53 6.30
CA GLY A 139 -6.03 -2.17 7.65
C GLY A 139 -5.27 -0.92 8.11
N LEU A 140 -6.02 0.11 8.48
CA LEU A 140 -5.45 1.29 9.11
C LEU A 140 -5.86 1.30 10.58
N ASN A 141 -4.92 1.59 11.49
CA ASN A 141 -5.27 1.85 12.88
C ASN A 141 -6.02 3.18 12.92
N ALA A 142 -7.26 3.16 13.44
CA ALA A 142 -7.93 4.42 13.77
C ALA A 142 -7.07 5.12 14.84
N ALA A 143 -6.69 6.37 14.59
CA ALA A 143 -6.09 7.20 15.64
C ALA A 143 -7.05 7.23 16.83
N LYS A 144 -6.54 6.87 18.03
CA LYS A 144 -7.28 6.98 19.29
C LYS A 144 -7.50 8.44 19.64
#